data_9033a33ada64b65d9c2503966c6cf08f
#
_entry.id   9033a33ada64b65d9c2503966c6cf08f
#
_cell.length_a   1.000
_cell.length_b   1.000
_cell.length_c   1.000
_cell.angle_alpha   90.00
_cell.angle_beta   90.00
_cell.angle_gamma   90.00
#
_symmetry.space_group_name_H-M   'P 1'
#
loop_
_entity.id
_entity.type
_entity.pdbx_description
1 polymer ?
#
loop_
_entity_poly.entity_id
_entity_poly.type
_entity_poly.pdbx_seq_one_letter_code
_entity_poly.pdbx_strand_id
1 'polypeptide(L)'
;MYKRQIVALVIAILAFVGSSAVSDPQSSLKLFLIVLGAGLLIYGLIRVAVGNKIAVCRATGKVLKKYELLFESAEVSRLKQMVESGNFQSIDTLQRAVGHKAGAKLTLFIDADHNFATAQVSEFIPFDYEPVMSPMSYEGEAVKTIATLVTSGT
;
A
#
# COMPACT_ATOMS: atom_id res chain seq x y z
N MET A 1 -12.02 6.60 -1.92
CA MET A 1 -11.80 5.33 -2.66
C MET A 1 -12.91 4.29 -2.43
N TYR A 2 -13.55 4.25 -1.27
CA TYR A 2 -14.70 3.37 -0.97
C TYR A 2 -15.94 3.55 -1.89
N LYS A 3 -16.18 4.76 -2.41
CA LYS A 3 -17.37 5.04 -3.22
C LYS A 3 -17.52 4.13 -4.46
N ARG A 4 -16.42 3.82 -5.16
CA ARG A 4 -16.48 2.96 -6.36
C ARG A 4 -16.77 1.48 -6.03
N GLN A 5 -16.34 1.01 -4.86
CA GLN A 5 -16.57 -0.36 -4.42
C GLN A 5 -18.02 -0.56 -3.96
N ILE A 6 -18.57 0.43 -3.25
CA ILE A 6 -19.97 0.43 -2.84
C ILE A 6 -20.89 0.45 -4.07
N VAL A 7 -20.55 1.26 -5.08
CA VAL A 7 -21.32 1.31 -6.34
C VAL A 7 -21.32 -0.05 -7.05
N ALA A 8 -20.17 -0.73 -7.15
CA ALA A 8 -20.11 -2.07 -7.77
C ALA A 8 -20.96 -3.10 -7.02
N LEU A 9 -20.95 -3.07 -5.69
CA LEU A 9 -21.77 -3.94 -4.84
C LEU A 9 -23.27 -3.65 -5.01
N VAL A 10 -23.65 -2.38 -5.04
CA VAL A 10 -25.06 -1.98 -5.25
C VAL A 10 -25.55 -2.44 -6.64
N ILE A 11 -24.73 -2.25 -7.67
CA ILE A 11 -25.08 -2.72 -9.04
C ILE A 11 -25.20 -4.25 -9.08
N ALA A 12 -24.33 -4.99 -8.39
CA ALA A 12 -24.42 -6.44 -8.29
C ALA A 12 -25.75 -6.89 -7.66
N ILE A 13 -26.15 -6.27 -6.55
CA ILE A 13 -27.42 -6.56 -5.88
C ILE A 13 -28.60 -6.24 -6.81
N LEU A 14 -28.60 -5.09 -7.47
CA LEU A 14 -29.65 -4.71 -8.41
C LEU A 14 -29.74 -5.68 -9.59
N ALA A 15 -28.61 -6.18 -10.10
CA ALA A 15 -28.59 -7.19 -11.16
C ALA A 15 -29.25 -8.51 -10.69
N PHE A 16 -28.99 -8.97 -9.47
CA PHE A 16 -29.64 -10.16 -8.91
C PHE A 16 -31.14 -9.97 -8.70
N VAL A 17 -31.55 -8.82 -8.13
CA VAL A 17 -32.97 -8.49 -7.97
C VAL A 17 -33.65 -8.39 -9.32
N GLY A 18 -33.03 -7.74 -10.31
CA GLY A 18 -33.53 -7.68 -11.68
C GLY A 18 -33.67 -9.06 -12.34
N SER A 19 -32.72 -9.98 -12.08
CA SER A 19 -32.82 -11.34 -12.60
C SER A 19 -34.00 -12.14 -12.04
N SER A 20 -34.41 -11.87 -10.79
CA SER A 20 -35.58 -12.52 -10.17
C SER A 20 -36.90 -12.01 -10.72
N ALA A 21 -36.94 -10.79 -11.26
CA ALA A 21 -38.13 -10.22 -11.88
C ALA A 21 -38.40 -10.79 -13.33
N VAL A 22 -37.40 -11.44 -13.92
CA VAL A 22 -37.58 -12.12 -15.24
C VAL A 22 -38.19 -13.48 -15.02
N SER A 23 -39.46 -13.63 -15.41
CA SER A 23 -40.26 -14.84 -15.19
C SER A 23 -39.79 -16.03 -16.00
N ASP A 24 -39.24 -15.79 -17.21
CA ASP A 24 -38.77 -16.87 -18.09
C ASP A 24 -37.38 -17.35 -17.64
N PRO A 25 -37.25 -18.63 -17.18
CA PRO A 25 -35.98 -19.20 -16.73
C PRO A 25 -34.95 -19.38 -17.85
N GLN A 26 -35.36 -19.47 -19.11
CA GLN A 26 -34.46 -19.63 -20.27
C GLN A 26 -34.12 -18.31 -20.97
N SER A 27 -34.59 -17.18 -20.45
CA SER A 27 -34.31 -15.88 -21.02
C SER A 27 -32.79 -15.55 -20.96
N SER A 28 -32.23 -15.24 -22.13
CA SER A 28 -30.84 -14.78 -22.26
C SER A 28 -30.57 -13.57 -21.37
N LEU A 29 -31.56 -12.70 -21.14
CA LEU A 29 -31.50 -11.56 -20.29
C LEU A 29 -31.28 -11.95 -18.82
N LYS A 30 -32.01 -12.97 -18.34
CA LYS A 30 -31.86 -13.50 -16.97
C LYS A 30 -30.46 -14.05 -16.73
N LEU A 31 -29.98 -14.87 -17.71
CA LEU A 31 -28.64 -15.43 -17.63
C LEU A 31 -27.55 -14.34 -17.63
N PHE A 32 -27.70 -13.32 -18.46
CA PHE A 32 -26.80 -12.17 -18.51
C PHE A 32 -26.76 -11.41 -17.18
N LEU A 33 -27.90 -11.14 -16.56
CA LEU A 33 -28.00 -10.46 -15.28
C LEU A 33 -27.35 -11.26 -14.14
N ILE A 34 -27.50 -12.58 -14.13
CA ILE A 34 -26.86 -13.45 -13.14
C ILE A 34 -25.34 -13.43 -13.28
N VAL A 35 -24.83 -13.59 -14.52
CA VAL A 35 -23.38 -13.59 -14.78
C VAL A 35 -22.77 -12.23 -14.45
N LEU A 36 -23.44 -11.13 -14.82
CA LEU A 36 -23.00 -9.76 -14.50
C LEU A 36 -22.98 -9.54 -12.99
N GLY A 37 -24.05 -9.93 -12.28
CA GLY A 37 -24.14 -9.80 -10.82
C GLY A 37 -23.05 -10.60 -10.10
N ALA A 38 -22.84 -11.85 -10.50
CA ALA A 38 -21.78 -12.71 -9.95
C ALA A 38 -20.38 -12.13 -10.19
N GLY A 39 -20.10 -11.68 -11.41
CA GLY A 39 -18.81 -11.07 -11.76
C GLY A 39 -18.51 -9.80 -10.94
N LEU A 40 -19.49 -8.91 -10.81
CA LEU A 40 -19.36 -7.70 -10.00
C LEU A 40 -19.21 -7.99 -8.51
N LEU A 41 -19.89 -9.02 -8.00
CA LEU A 41 -19.79 -9.44 -6.60
C LEU A 41 -18.40 -9.99 -6.30
N ILE A 42 -17.89 -10.90 -7.15
CA ILE A 42 -16.52 -11.44 -7.01
C ILE A 42 -15.48 -10.32 -7.11
N TYR A 43 -15.62 -9.41 -8.07
CA TYR A 43 -14.74 -8.26 -8.20
C TYR A 43 -14.77 -7.38 -6.94
N GLY A 44 -15.96 -7.11 -6.39
CA GLY A 44 -16.14 -6.34 -5.17
C GLY A 44 -15.47 -7.01 -3.97
N LEU A 45 -15.66 -8.33 -3.80
CA LEU A 45 -15.05 -9.10 -2.72
C LEU A 45 -13.52 -9.14 -2.82
N ILE A 46 -12.97 -9.38 -4.00
CA ILE A 46 -11.51 -9.34 -4.22
C ILE A 46 -10.97 -7.96 -3.87
N ARG A 47 -11.63 -6.90 -4.30
CA ARG A 47 -11.21 -5.53 -3.99
C ARG A 47 -11.30 -5.17 -2.51
N VAL A 48 -12.26 -5.73 -1.77
CA VAL A 48 -12.33 -5.57 -0.31
C VAL A 48 -11.22 -6.36 0.37
N ALA A 49 -10.97 -7.59 -0.07
CA ALA A 49 -9.94 -8.46 0.52
C ALA A 49 -8.51 -7.98 0.22
N VAL A 50 -8.26 -7.53 -1.01
CA VAL A 50 -6.96 -6.99 -1.47
C VAL A 50 -6.86 -5.48 -1.26
N GLY A 51 -7.91 -4.85 -0.72
CA GLY A 51 -8.03 -3.40 -0.56
C GLY A 51 -6.77 -2.79 0.03
N ASN A 52 -6.27 -1.73 -0.62
CA ASN A 52 -5.08 -0.98 -0.20
C ASN A 52 -5.17 -0.70 1.30
N LYS A 53 -4.33 -1.32 2.08
CA LYS A 53 -4.15 -1.01 3.50
C LYS A 53 -3.70 0.45 3.57
N ILE A 54 -4.64 1.36 3.84
CA ILE A 54 -4.34 2.77 4.00
C ILE A 54 -3.71 2.89 5.38
N ALA A 55 -2.43 3.22 5.41
CA ALA A 55 -1.77 3.56 6.66
C ALA A 55 -2.33 4.89 7.16
N VAL A 56 -2.81 4.91 8.39
CA VAL A 56 -3.35 6.11 9.05
C VAL A 56 -2.53 6.35 10.30
N CYS A 57 -2.06 7.56 10.48
CA CYS A 57 -1.41 7.98 11.72
C CYS A 57 -2.42 7.91 12.87
N ARG A 58 -2.14 7.11 13.90
CA ARG A 58 -3.04 6.98 15.06
C ARG A 58 -3.23 8.27 15.84
N ALA A 59 -2.21 9.12 15.88
CA ALA A 59 -2.26 10.37 16.63
C ALA A 59 -3.09 11.46 15.94
N THR A 60 -3.01 11.55 14.61
CA THR A 60 -3.63 12.64 13.84
C THR A 60 -4.82 12.22 12.98
N GLY A 61 -5.06 10.91 12.82
CA GLY A 61 -6.09 10.39 11.91
C GLY A 61 -5.79 10.63 10.42
N LYS A 62 -4.62 11.19 10.08
CA LYS A 62 -4.26 11.52 8.70
C LYS A 62 -3.76 10.29 7.95
N VAL A 63 -4.04 10.29 6.65
CA VAL A 63 -3.57 9.24 5.72
C VAL A 63 -2.09 9.44 5.44
N LEU A 64 -1.31 8.37 5.65
CA LEU A 64 0.11 8.34 5.35
C LEU A 64 0.34 7.85 3.92
N LYS A 65 1.20 8.54 3.17
CA LYS A 65 1.69 8.07 1.88
C LYS A 65 2.84 7.10 2.11
N LYS A 66 2.78 5.95 1.44
CA LYS A 66 3.81 4.92 1.49
C LYS A 66 4.81 5.15 0.37
N TYR A 67 6.09 5.08 0.72
CA TYR A 67 7.22 5.08 -0.21
C TYR A 67 8.09 3.88 0.10
N GLU A 68 8.65 3.27 -0.93
CA GLU A 68 9.55 2.13 -0.82
C GLU A 68 10.82 2.41 -1.58
N LEU A 69 11.96 2.32 -0.88
CA LEU A 69 13.29 2.45 -1.45
C LEU A 69 13.98 1.09 -1.33
N LEU A 70 14.57 0.63 -2.43
CA LEU A 70 15.21 -0.68 -2.52
C LEU A 70 16.73 -0.51 -2.57
N PHE A 71 17.43 -1.31 -1.77
CA PHE A 71 18.89 -1.28 -1.63
C PHE A 71 19.47 -2.70 -1.74
N GLU A 72 20.78 -2.79 -1.87
CA GLU A 72 21.49 -4.07 -1.85
C GLU A 72 21.48 -4.66 -0.41
N SER A 73 21.61 -5.99 -0.30
CA SER A 73 21.60 -6.68 1.01
C SER A 73 22.73 -6.21 1.94
N ALA A 74 23.88 -5.80 1.38
CA ALA A 74 24.99 -5.28 2.16
C ALA A 74 24.65 -4.00 2.94
N GLU A 75 23.60 -3.27 2.53
CA GLU A 75 23.23 -2.00 3.12
C GLU A 75 22.24 -2.12 4.31
N VAL A 76 21.75 -3.33 4.63
CA VAL A 76 20.77 -3.55 5.72
C VAL A 76 21.25 -2.94 7.04
N SER A 77 22.51 -3.21 7.44
CA SER A 77 23.05 -2.72 8.71
C SER A 77 23.19 -1.20 8.75
N ARG A 78 23.59 -0.58 7.63
CA ARG A 78 23.69 0.88 7.51
C ARG A 78 22.31 1.54 7.52
N LEU A 79 21.34 0.96 6.80
CA LEU A 79 19.95 1.42 6.84
C LEU A 79 19.37 1.37 8.25
N LYS A 80 19.61 0.27 8.96
CA LYS A 80 19.19 0.13 10.37
C LYS A 80 19.77 1.21 11.25
N GLN A 81 21.09 1.42 11.20
CA GLN A 81 21.76 2.46 11.97
C GLN A 81 21.24 3.86 11.63
N MET A 82 21.00 4.15 10.35
CA MET A 82 20.46 5.40 9.86
C MET A 82 19.06 5.67 10.39
N VAL A 83 18.18 4.66 10.36
CA VAL A 83 16.84 4.75 10.90
C VAL A 83 16.89 4.91 12.42
N GLU A 84 17.73 4.16 13.15
CA GLU A 84 17.87 4.27 14.61
C GLU A 84 18.39 5.65 15.05
N SER A 85 19.32 6.24 14.28
CA SER A 85 19.86 7.57 14.57
C SER A 85 18.98 8.73 14.09
N GLY A 86 18.03 8.47 13.20
CA GLY A 86 17.20 9.50 12.53
C GLY A 86 17.98 10.36 11.53
N ASN A 87 19.22 9.98 11.20
CA ASN A 87 20.09 10.73 10.27
C ASN A 87 20.01 10.14 8.86
N PHE A 88 19.17 10.72 8.01
CA PHE A 88 18.95 10.29 6.64
C PHE A 88 19.83 11.00 5.60
N GLN A 89 20.73 11.90 6.02
CA GLN A 89 21.55 12.71 5.09
C GLN A 89 22.47 11.86 4.21
N SER A 90 22.90 10.70 4.67
CA SER A 90 23.80 9.80 3.95
C SER A 90 23.09 8.72 3.10
N ILE A 91 21.77 8.79 2.97
CA ILE A 91 21.01 7.77 2.24
C ILE A 91 21.41 7.66 0.75
N ASP A 92 21.83 8.77 0.16
CA ASP A 92 22.26 8.81 -1.25
C ASP A 92 23.64 8.15 -1.46
N THR A 93 24.38 7.88 -0.38
CA THR A 93 25.66 7.14 -0.44
C THR A 93 25.46 5.63 -0.45
N LEU A 94 24.25 5.16 -0.16
CA LEU A 94 23.90 3.74 -0.13
C LEU A 94 23.65 3.23 -1.55
N GLN A 95 24.07 2.00 -1.80
CA GLN A 95 23.86 1.36 -3.10
C GLN A 95 22.40 0.98 -3.28
N ARG A 96 21.72 1.69 -4.18
CA ARG A 96 20.34 1.36 -4.55
C ARG A 96 20.34 0.10 -5.42
N ALA A 97 19.42 -0.80 -5.12
CA ALA A 97 19.26 -2.01 -5.90
C ALA A 97 18.61 -1.69 -7.25
N VAL A 98 19.18 -2.26 -8.31
CA VAL A 98 18.62 -2.19 -9.66
C VAL A 98 17.97 -3.54 -9.98
N GLY A 99 16.67 -3.53 -10.28
CA GLY A 99 15.92 -4.73 -10.67
C GLY A 99 15.70 -5.73 -9.52
N HIS A 100 15.89 -7.03 -9.78
CA HIS A 100 15.58 -8.12 -8.84
C HIS A 100 16.65 -8.37 -7.75
N LYS A 101 17.67 -7.52 -7.65
CA LYS A 101 18.75 -7.68 -6.66
C LYS A 101 18.50 -6.96 -5.33
N ALA A 102 17.30 -6.49 -5.11
CA ALA A 102 16.95 -5.76 -3.89
C ALA A 102 16.94 -6.71 -2.70
N GLY A 103 17.99 -6.68 -1.87
CA GLY A 103 18.08 -7.46 -0.64
C GLY A 103 17.63 -6.69 0.60
N ALA A 104 17.54 -5.35 0.52
CA ALA A 104 17.06 -4.50 1.60
C ALA A 104 15.96 -3.56 1.10
N LYS A 105 14.96 -3.31 1.94
CA LYS A 105 13.84 -2.40 1.67
C LYS A 105 13.65 -1.44 2.82
N LEU A 106 13.70 -0.14 2.53
CA LEU A 106 13.30 0.91 3.43
C LEU A 106 11.86 1.32 3.08
N THR A 107 10.93 1.09 3.98
CA THR A 107 9.55 1.53 3.86
C THR A 107 9.34 2.78 4.68
N LEU A 108 8.90 3.85 4.04
CA LEU A 108 8.61 5.14 4.65
C LEU A 108 7.11 5.42 4.55
N PHE A 109 6.52 5.87 5.63
CA PHE A 109 5.16 6.39 5.66
C PHE A 109 5.21 7.84 6.11
N ILE A 110 4.76 8.75 5.27
CA ILE A 110 4.86 10.20 5.49
C ILE A 110 3.46 10.80 5.40
N ASP A 111 3.09 11.69 6.33
CA ASP A 111 1.84 12.42 6.25
C ASP A 111 1.89 13.52 5.18
N ALA A 112 0.70 14.00 4.75
CA ALA A 112 0.60 14.98 3.67
C ALA A 112 1.23 16.33 4.02
N ASP A 113 1.27 16.68 5.31
CA ASP A 113 1.79 17.96 5.80
C ASP A 113 3.27 17.86 6.21
N HIS A 114 3.89 16.69 6.05
CA HIS A 114 5.29 16.41 6.41
C HIS A 114 5.63 16.70 7.88
N ASN A 115 4.68 16.48 8.78
CA ASN A 115 4.88 16.65 10.22
C ASN A 115 5.18 15.34 10.94
N PHE A 116 4.84 14.21 10.32
CA PHE A 116 5.03 12.88 10.88
C PHE A 116 5.51 11.91 9.80
N ALA A 117 6.49 11.10 10.15
CA ALA A 117 6.94 10.00 9.31
C ALA A 117 7.23 8.75 10.16
N THR A 118 7.09 7.60 9.55
CA THR A 118 7.54 6.32 10.11
C THR A 118 8.43 5.62 9.11
N ALA A 119 9.57 5.09 9.57
CA ALA A 119 10.48 4.31 8.76
C ALA A 119 10.62 2.88 9.30
N GLN A 120 10.71 1.93 8.41
CA GLN A 120 10.92 0.51 8.70
C GLN A 120 11.89 -0.09 7.71
N VAL A 121 12.89 -0.81 8.20
CA VAL A 121 13.84 -1.57 7.38
C VAL A 121 13.41 -3.03 7.36
N SER A 122 13.41 -3.61 6.17
CA SER A 122 13.16 -5.03 5.95
C SER A 122 14.27 -5.62 5.09
N GLU A 123 14.60 -6.87 5.34
CA GLU A 123 15.55 -7.67 4.55
C GLU A 123 14.80 -8.71 3.72
N PHE A 124 15.29 -8.96 2.51
CA PHE A 124 14.73 -10.01 1.66
C PHE A 124 15.24 -11.37 2.11
N ILE A 125 14.32 -12.16 2.65
CA ILE A 125 14.52 -13.58 2.89
C ILE A 125 13.85 -14.35 1.74
N PRO A 126 14.29 -15.57 1.39
CA PRO A 126 13.69 -16.29 0.27
C PRO A 126 12.17 -16.22 0.32
N PHE A 127 11.59 -15.57 -0.71
CA PHE A 127 10.17 -15.35 -1.02
C PHE A 127 9.49 -14.11 -0.41
N ASP A 128 10.02 -13.42 0.64
CA ASP A 128 9.37 -12.24 1.21
C ASP A 128 10.38 -11.26 1.87
N TYR A 129 9.88 -10.07 2.23
CA TYR A 129 10.62 -9.08 3.01
C TYR A 129 10.23 -9.16 4.48
N GLU A 130 11.16 -9.54 5.34
CA GLU A 130 10.93 -9.54 6.78
C GLU A 130 11.51 -8.29 7.46
N PRO A 131 10.77 -7.69 8.41
CA PRO A 131 11.26 -6.54 9.17
C PRO A 131 12.46 -6.93 10.06
N VAL A 132 13.57 -6.23 9.91
CA VAL A 132 14.78 -6.42 10.75
C VAL A 132 14.80 -5.53 11.98
N MET A 133 13.82 -4.61 12.09
CA MET A 133 13.65 -3.72 13.23
C MET A 133 12.19 -3.28 13.37
N SER A 134 11.82 -2.83 14.57
CA SER A 134 10.52 -2.21 14.81
C SER A 134 10.43 -0.87 14.05
N PRO A 135 9.22 -0.47 13.58
CA PRO A 135 9.03 0.83 12.95
C PRO A 135 9.42 1.96 13.89
N MET A 136 10.21 2.92 13.39
CA MET A 136 10.60 4.13 14.10
C MET A 136 9.78 5.31 13.60
N SER A 137 9.33 6.16 14.53
CA SER A 137 8.54 7.35 14.22
C SER A 137 9.37 8.60 14.40
N TYR A 138 9.14 9.59 13.53
CA TYR A 138 9.87 10.85 13.48
C TYR A 138 8.89 12.02 13.41
N GLU A 139 9.31 13.15 13.98
CA GLU A 139 8.59 14.42 13.95
C GLU A 139 9.58 15.57 13.67
N GLY A 140 9.06 16.71 13.24
CA GLY A 140 9.83 17.93 13.02
C GLY A 140 10.81 17.88 11.84
N GLU A 141 12.07 18.33 12.05
CA GLU A 141 13.05 18.48 10.95
C GLU A 141 13.44 17.17 10.29
N ALA A 142 13.48 16.05 11.02
CA ALA A 142 13.79 14.75 10.45
C ALA A 142 12.79 14.35 9.36
N VAL A 143 11.50 14.69 9.53
CA VAL A 143 10.46 14.40 8.55
C VAL A 143 10.66 15.21 7.28
N LYS A 144 11.06 16.47 7.39
CA LYS A 144 11.34 17.31 6.22
C LYS A 144 12.50 16.74 5.40
N THR A 145 13.56 16.29 6.08
CA THR A 145 14.68 15.62 5.44
C THR A 145 14.23 14.36 4.69
N ILE A 146 13.43 13.50 5.35
CA ILE A 146 12.88 12.29 4.74
C ILE A 146 12.00 12.64 3.52
N ALA A 147 11.15 13.66 3.64
CA ALA A 147 10.26 14.08 2.56
C ALA A 147 11.04 14.60 1.33
N THR A 148 12.12 15.37 1.54
CA THR A 148 12.98 15.85 0.45
C THR A 148 13.68 14.70 -0.27
N LEU A 149 14.17 13.70 0.46
CA LEU A 149 14.82 12.51 -0.12
C LEU A 149 13.89 11.70 -1.01
N VAL A 150 12.63 11.60 -0.63
CA VAL A 150 11.62 10.87 -1.41
C VAL A 150 11.23 11.63 -2.68
N THR A 151 11.16 12.96 -2.62
CA THR A 151 10.83 13.81 -3.79
C THR A 151 11.98 13.93 -4.78
N SER A 152 13.24 13.87 -4.32
CA SER A 152 14.44 13.93 -5.20
C SER A 152 14.79 12.60 -5.85
N GLY A 153 14.25 11.49 -5.36
CA GLY A 153 14.57 10.13 -5.83
C GLY A 153 13.52 9.52 -6.78
N THR A 154 12.49 10.29 -7.17
CA THR A 154 11.50 9.90 -8.19
C THR A 154 11.82 10.52 -9.51
#